data_27f98e5c3b47fd045646b471e41c1154
#
_entry.id   27f98e5c3b47fd045646b471e41c1154
#
_cell.length_a   1.000
_cell.length_b   1.000
_cell.length_c   1.000
_cell.angle_alpha   90.00
_cell.angle_beta   90.00
_cell.angle_gamma   90.00
#
_symmetry.space_group_name_H-M   'P 1'
#
loop_
_entity.id
_entity.type
_entity.pdbx_description
1 polymer ?
#
loop_
_entity_poly.entity_id
_entity_poly.type
_entity_poly.pdbx_seq_one_letter_code
_entity_poly.pdbx_strand_id
1 'polypeptide(L)'
;MAEYGDHMARIARKLFDALAAELGLDGPQTASYLAERRGFLRLYRYPPCPSSHSRLGMDPPPDSSVLSIILGQDHAGGLQVLRGGAWHDVSPAPGELLVNLGDMMTAISGGLYQSARHRVLASRPSTERLSCCYFAFPRDDAVLEAPGGISSAYRPFSYREFREQVQADIKATGTKVGLSRFHATTTR
;
A
#
# COMPACT_ATOMS: atom_id res chain seq x y z
N MET A 1 2.34 -21.50 -3.47
CA MET A 1 1.65 -20.17 -3.47
C MET A 1 0.82 -19.97 -2.20
N ALA A 2 -0.04 -20.91 -1.79
CA ALA A 2 -0.82 -20.77 -0.55
C ALA A 2 0.07 -20.63 0.68
N GLU A 3 1.02 -21.53 0.89
CA GLU A 3 1.97 -21.48 2.00
C GLU A 3 2.76 -20.14 2.06
N TYR A 4 3.21 -19.65 0.91
CA TYR A 4 3.85 -18.33 0.84
C TYR A 4 2.90 -17.22 1.26
N GLY A 5 1.64 -17.26 0.82
CA GLY A 5 0.60 -16.32 1.24
C GLY A 5 0.37 -16.34 2.75
N ASP A 6 0.34 -17.51 3.36
CA ASP A 6 0.18 -17.66 4.81
C ASP A 6 1.39 -17.11 5.58
N HIS A 7 2.61 -17.28 5.06
CA HIS A 7 3.81 -16.65 5.64
C HIS A 7 3.74 -15.13 5.58
N MET A 8 3.36 -14.57 4.43
CA MET A 8 3.24 -13.12 4.25
C MET A 8 2.13 -12.54 5.13
N ALA A 9 1.00 -13.24 5.26
CA ALA A 9 -0.09 -12.84 6.16
C ALA A 9 0.37 -12.76 7.62
N ARG A 10 1.17 -13.73 8.09
CA ARG A 10 1.73 -13.71 9.44
C ARG A 10 2.71 -12.57 9.66
N ILE A 11 3.56 -12.28 8.67
CA ILE A 11 4.49 -11.14 8.74
C ILE A 11 3.69 -9.84 8.78
N ALA A 12 2.72 -9.66 7.87
CA ALA A 12 1.85 -8.50 7.82
C ALA A 12 1.13 -8.27 9.16
N ARG A 13 0.61 -9.34 9.77
CA ARG A 13 -0.05 -9.27 11.08
C ARG A 13 0.92 -8.77 12.17
N LYS A 14 2.10 -9.36 12.28
CA LYS A 14 3.09 -8.94 13.29
C LYS A 14 3.53 -7.49 13.14
N LEU A 15 3.75 -7.05 11.90
CA LEU A 15 4.09 -5.65 11.61
C LEU A 15 2.95 -4.72 11.98
N PHE A 16 1.73 -5.08 11.60
CA PHE A 16 0.55 -4.26 11.91
C PHE A 16 0.29 -4.21 13.42
N ASP A 17 0.41 -5.32 14.15
CA ASP A 17 0.21 -5.36 15.60
C ASP A 17 1.20 -4.43 16.34
N ALA A 18 2.45 -4.36 15.88
CA ALA A 18 3.43 -3.42 16.43
C ALA A 18 3.04 -1.95 16.16
N LEU A 19 2.62 -1.63 14.94
CA LEU A 19 2.15 -0.28 14.57
C LEU A 19 0.85 0.09 15.31
N ALA A 20 -0.06 -0.86 15.46
CA ALA A 20 -1.32 -0.69 16.18
C ALA A 20 -1.08 -0.39 17.67
N ALA A 21 -0.13 -1.10 18.30
CA ALA A 21 0.26 -0.86 19.67
C ALA A 21 0.87 0.53 19.87
N GLU A 22 1.71 0.98 18.93
CA GLU A 22 2.29 2.34 18.97
C GLU A 22 1.24 3.42 18.81
N LEU A 23 0.20 3.18 17.99
CA LEU A 23 -0.93 4.09 17.82
C LEU A 23 -1.95 4.03 18.97
N GLY A 24 -1.87 3.05 19.87
CA GLY A 24 -2.82 2.83 20.96
C GLY A 24 -4.18 2.30 20.47
N LEU A 25 -4.21 1.54 19.37
CA LEU A 25 -5.43 0.88 18.89
C LEU A 25 -5.87 -0.21 19.87
N ASP A 26 -7.17 -0.33 20.10
CA ASP A 26 -7.72 -1.43 20.89
C ASP A 26 -7.77 -2.76 20.09
N GLY A 27 -8.09 -3.86 20.79
CA GLY A 27 -8.15 -5.18 20.19
C GLY A 27 -9.19 -5.28 19.07
N PRO A 28 -10.44 -4.83 19.23
CA PRO A 28 -11.44 -4.79 18.18
C PRO A 28 -11.03 -4.00 16.94
N GLN A 29 -10.46 -2.80 17.11
CA GLN A 29 -9.91 -1.99 16.00
C GLN A 29 -8.80 -2.75 15.27
N THR A 30 -7.82 -3.26 16.01
CA THR A 30 -6.69 -4.03 15.47
C THR A 30 -7.17 -5.24 14.66
N ALA A 31 -8.18 -5.98 15.16
CA ALA A 31 -8.74 -7.13 14.46
C ALA A 31 -9.51 -6.75 13.19
N SER A 32 -10.17 -5.59 13.15
CA SER A 32 -10.96 -5.14 12.00
C SER A 32 -10.10 -4.49 10.93
N TYR A 33 -9.04 -3.77 11.31
CA TYR A 33 -8.19 -3.01 10.40
C TYR A 33 -7.21 -3.89 9.60
N LEU A 34 -6.90 -5.08 10.09
CA LEU A 34 -6.20 -6.10 9.32
C LEU A 34 -6.95 -7.43 9.40
N ALA A 35 -7.80 -7.68 8.42
CA ALA A 35 -8.63 -8.88 8.41
C ALA A 35 -7.80 -10.13 8.11
N GLU A 36 -8.03 -11.18 8.86
CA GLU A 36 -7.45 -12.49 8.57
C GLU A 36 -7.90 -12.97 7.18
N ARG A 37 -6.95 -13.52 6.42
CA ARG A 37 -7.18 -14.12 5.09
C ARG A 37 -7.81 -13.20 4.03
N ARG A 38 -7.78 -11.89 4.22
CA ARG A 38 -8.23 -10.92 3.21
C ARG A 38 -7.08 -10.30 2.40
N GLY A 39 -5.88 -10.82 2.56
CA GLY A 39 -4.76 -10.48 1.70
C GLY A 39 -4.83 -11.23 0.37
N PHE A 40 -4.17 -10.68 -0.63
CA PHE A 40 -3.93 -11.39 -1.88
C PHE A 40 -2.49 -11.22 -2.37
N LEU A 41 -2.04 -12.22 -3.11
CA LEU A 41 -0.76 -12.18 -3.80
C LEU A 41 -0.97 -11.67 -5.23
N ARG A 42 -0.08 -10.79 -5.65
CA ARG A 42 -0.01 -10.30 -7.03
C ARG A 42 1.39 -10.54 -7.56
N LEU A 43 1.47 -11.24 -8.68
CA LEU A 43 2.72 -11.46 -9.40
C LEU A 43 2.79 -10.45 -10.55
N TYR A 44 3.88 -9.70 -10.58
CA TYR A 44 4.17 -8.77 -11.66
C TYR A 44 5.35 -9.27 -12.47
N ARG A 45 5.18 -9.25 -13.78
CA ARG A 45 6.22 -9.54 -14.75
C ARG A 45 6.44 -8.32 -15.64
N TYR A 46 7.63 -7.81 -15.62
CA TYR A 46 8.07 -6.72 -16.47
C TYR A 46 9.08 -7.27 -17.49
N PRO A 47 8.66 -7.49 -18.73
CA PRO A 47 9.55 -8.05 -19.76
C PRO A 47 10.68 -7.07 -20.10
N PRO A 48 11.79 -7.54 -20.69
CA PRO A 48 12.84 -6.69 -21.20
C PRO A 48 12.29 -5.61 -22.15
N CYS A 49 12.75 -4.37 -21.99
CA CYS A 49 12.29 -3.24 -22.79
C CYS A 49 13.49 -2.56 -23.49
N PRO A 50 13.61 -2.63 -24.83
CA PRO A 50 14.75 -2.05 -25.57
C PRO A 50 14.93 -0.55 -25.38
N SER A 51 13.87 0.19 -25.06
CA SER A 51 13.86 1.64 -24.90
C SER A 51 13.61 2.08 -23.44
N SER A 52 14.21 1.39 -22.48
CA SER A 52 13.88 1.46 -21.06
C SER A 52 14.27 2.77 -20.34
N HIS A 53 15.12 3.60 -20.91
CA HIS A 53 15.77 4.70 -20.18
C HIS A 53 14.82 5.79 -19.66
N SER A 54 13.54 5.81 -20.05
CA SER A 54 12.56 6.80 -19.58
C SER A 54 11.12 6.31 -19.50
N ARG A 55 10.86 5.02 -19.75
CA ARG A 55 9.50 4.49 -19.72
C ARG A 55 9.12 3.98 -18.33
N LEU A 56 7.93 4.33 -17.90
CA LEU A 56 7.32 3.72 -16.72
C LEU A 56 6.86 2.30 -17.06
N GLY A 57 7.30 1.34 -16.26
CA GLY A 57 6.71 0.00 -16.27
C GLY A 57 5.36 0.00 -15.55
N MET A 58 5.27 0.79 -14.48
CA MET A 58 4.04 1.04 -13.75
C MET A 58 4.14 2.36 -12.98
N ASP A 59 3.13 3.20 -13.11
CA ASP A 59 2.88 4.36 -12.25
C ASP A 59 1.55 4.12 -11.52
N PRO A 60 1.55 3.27 -10.50
CA PRO A 60 0.32 2.94 -9.81
C PRO A 60 -0.21 4.12 -9.03
N PRO A 61 -1.54 4.26 -8.93
CA PRO A 61 -2.13 5.13 -7.93
C PRO A 61 -1.67 4.69 -6.53
N PRO A 62 -1.80 5.54 -5.51
CA PRO A 62 -1.47 5.17 -4.12
C PRO A 62 -2.07 3.83 -3.73
N ASP A 63 -1.33 3.03 -2.96
CA ASP A 63 -1.73 1.69 -2.54
C ASP A 63 -2.93 1.75 -1.59
N SER A 64 -4.03 1.08 -1.93
CA SER A 64 -5.27 1.05 -1.13
C SER A 64 -5.22 0.09 0.06
N SER A 65 -4.12 -0.61 0.29
CA SER A 65 -3.98 -1.56 1.39
C SER A 65 -3.71 -0.88 2.74
N VAL A 66 -3.68 -1.65 3.81
CA VAL A 66 -3.08 -1.26 5.09
C VAL A 66 -1.56 -1.25 4.93
N LEU A 67 -1.03 -2.36 4.46
CA LEU A 67 0.37 -2.50 4.08
C LEU A 67 0.53 -3.52 2.96
N SER A 68 1.61 -3.41 2.23
CA SER A 68 2.05 -4.40 1.25
C SER A 68 3.47 -4.88 1.54
N ILE A 69 3.72 -6.16 1.24
CA ILE A 69 5.04 -6.79 1.38
C ILE A 69 5.47 -7.24 0.01
N ILE A 70 6.62 -6.76 -0.43
CA ILE A 70 7.15 -6.99 -1.77
C ILE A 70 8.43 -7.81 -1.66
N LEU A 71 8.44 -8.93 -2.35
CA LEU A 71 9.66 -9.67 -2.69
C LEU A 71 9.99 -9.35 -4.16
N GLY A 72 11.08 -8.62 -4.35
CA GLY A 72 11.63 -8.36 -5.68
C GLY A 72 12.54 -9.47 -6.13
N GLN A 73 12.69 -9.63 -7.44
CA GLN A 73 13.77 -10.44 -7.98
C GLN A 73 15.10 -9.70 -7.78
N ASP A 74 16.08 -10.41 -7.29
CA ASP A 74 17.41 -9.87 -7.02
C ASP A 74 18.01 -9.18 -8.25
N HIS A 75 18.64 -8.03 -8.01
CA HIS A 75 19.41 -7.26 -8.99
C HIS A 75 18.65 -6.64 -10.17
N ALA A 76 17.35 -6.81 -10.31
CA ALA A 76 16.60 -6.23 -11.43
C ALA A 76 16.43 -4.70 -11.31
N GLY A 77 16.40 -4.15 -10.10
CA GLY A 77 16.21 -2.71 -9.84
C GLY A 77 14.85 -2.17 -10.31
N GLY A 78 14.80 -0.86 -10.58
CA GLY A 78 13.66 -0.19 -11.20
C GLY A 78 12.53 0.22 -10.28
N LEU A 79 12.50 -0.21 -9.02
CA LEU A 79 11.56 0.32 -8.05
C LEU A 79 12.08 1.65 -7.52
N GLN A 80 11.22 2.66 -7.51
CA GLN A 80 11.55 4.00 -7.00
C GLN A 80 10.48 4.47 -6.03
N VAL A 81 10.89 5.23 -5.03
CA VAL A 81 10.01 5.91 -4.08
C VAL A 81 10.20 7.42 -4.18
N LEU A 82 9.10 8.16 -4.09
CA LEU A 82 9.12 9.64 -4.06
C LEU A 82 9.37 10.11 -2.63
N ARG A 83 10.49 10.80 -2.41
CA ARG A 83 10.86 11.40 -1.12
C ARG A 83 11.44 12.79 -1.34
N GLY A 84 10.96 13.78 -0.60
CA GLY A 84 11.46 15.15 -0.71
C GLY A 84 11.33 15.75 -2.11
N GLY A 85 10.32 15.35 -2.89
CA GLY A 85 10.12 15.82 -4.27
C GLY A 85 11.00 15.13 -5.33
N ALA A 86 11.88 14.18 -4.93
CA ALA A 86 12.76 13.44 -5.83
C ALA A 86 12.46 11.94 -5.81
N TRP A 87 12.70 11.27 -6.93
CA TRP A 87 12.59 9.81 -7.05
C TRP A 87 13.90 9.15 -6.65
N HIS A 88 13.83 8.22 -5.71
CA HIS A 88 14.97 7.45 -5.20
C HIS A 88 14.82 5.98 -5.52
N ASP A 89 15.88 5.35 -6.02
CA ASP A 89 15.91 3.91 -6.24
C ASP A 89 15.82 3.15 -4.92
N VAL A 90 15.04 2.07 -4.93
CA VAL A 90 14.90 1.13 -3.81
C VAL A 90 15.45 -0.21 -4.26
N SER A 91 16.51 -0.65 -3.60
CA SER A 91 17.21 -1.90 -3.91
C SER A 91 17.40 -2.68 -2.62
N PRO A 92 16.41 -3.50 -2.22
CA PRO A 92 16.58 -4.38 -1.07
C PRO A 92 17.72 -5.37 -1.33
N ALA A 93 18.42 -5.76 -0.28
CA ALA A 93 19.43 -6.80 -0.38
C ALA A 93 18.79 -8.17 -0.67
N PRO A 94 19.57 -9.15 -1.19
CA PRO A 94 19.06 -10.49 -1.42
C PRO A 94 18.39 -11.10 -0.18
N GLY A 95 17.17 -11.60 -0.32
CA GLY A 95 16.40 -12.18 0.79
C GLY A 95 15.66 -11.16 1.66
N GLU A 96 15.81 -9.87 1.42
CA GLU A 96 15.04 -8.84 2.12
C GLU A 96 13.64 -8.67 1.51
N LEU A 97 12.70 -8.34 2.39
CA LEU A 97 11.34 -7.96 2.02
C LEU A 97 11.20 -6.44 2.15
N LEU A 98 10.62 -5.81 1.14
CA LEU A 98 10.24 -4.41 1.23
C LEU A 98 8.80 -4.30 1.74
N VAL A 99 8.60 -3.45 2.73
CA VAL A 99 7.27 -3.16 3.29
C VAL A 99 6.88 -1.73 2.94
N ASN A 100 5.69 -1.56 2.33
CA ASN A 100 5.07 -0.26 2.13
C ASN A 100 3.81 -0.14 2.98
N LEU A 101 3.60 1.03 3.56
CA LEU A 101 2.33 1.40 4.17
C LEU A 101 1.40 1.98 3.10
N GLY A 102 0.14 1.58 3.14
CA GLY A 102 -0.86 2.03 2.18
C GLY A 102 -1.79 3.12 2.72
N ASP A 103 -2.75 3.52 1.89
CA ASP A 103 -3.74 4.57 2.20
C ASP A 103 -4.52 4.27 3.49
N MET A 104 -4.85 2.99 3.73
CA MET A 104 -5.60 2.64 4.93
C MET A 104 -4.79 2.87 6.19
N MET A 105 -3.47 2.60 6.17
CA MET A 105 -2.60 2.93 7.30
C MET A 105 -2.48 4.43 7.51
N THR A 106 -2.46 5.22 6.43
CA THR A 106 -2.50 6.68 6.51
C THR A 106 -3.77 7.17 7.19
N ALA A 107 -4.94 6.61 6.83
CA ALA A 107 -6.21 6.96 7.46
C ALA A 107 -6.28 6.54 8.95
N ILE A 108 -5.90 5.29 9.26
CA ILE A 108 -5.89 4.73 10.61
C ILE A 108 -4.99 5.56 11.56
N SER A 109 -3.87 6.05 11.06
CA SER A 109 -2.93 6.86 11.86
C SER A 109 -3.24 8.36 11.87
N GLY A 110 -4.35 8.80 11.28
CA GLY A 110 -4.68 10.22 11.15
C GLY A 110 -3.72 11.00 10.25
N GLY A 111 -2.88 10.31 9.48
CA GLY A 111 -1.86 10.91 8.63
C GLY A 111 -0.45 10.88 9.22
N LEU A 112 -0.25 10.31 10.41
CA LEU A 112 1.07 10.16 11.02
C LEU A 112 1.99 9.26 10.17
N TYR A 113 1.46 8.13 9.69
CA TYR A 113 2.12 7.26 8.74
C TYR A 113 1.61 7.54 7.33
N GLN A 114 2.52 7.82 6.42
CA GLN A 114 2.19 8.21 5.05
C GLN A 114 2.34 7.03 4.08
N SER A 115 1.36 6.86 3.20
CA SER A 115 1.49 5.98 2.03
C SER A 115 2.52 6.59 1.07
N ALA A 116 3.66 5.93 0.90
CA ALA A 116 4.72 6.41 0.05
C ALA A 116 4.34 6.24 -1.44
N ARG A 117 4.41 7.32 -2.21
CA ARG A 117 4.31 7.22 -3.68
C ARG A 117 5.51 6.45 -4.21
N HIS A 118 5.24 5.43 -5.00
CA HIS A 118 6.27 4.59 -5.61
C HIS A 118 5.94 4.33 -7.07
N ARG A 119 6.92 3.97 -7.85
CA ARG A 119 6.76 3.61 -9.27
C ARG A 119 7.75 2.53 -9.65
N VAL A 120 7.47 1.85 -10.74
CA VAL A 120 8.40 0.88 -11.33
C VAL A 120 8.80 1.36 -12.72
N LEU A 121 10.09 1.48 -12.95
CA LEU A 121 10.63 1.76 -14.29
C LEU A 121 10.53 0.51 -15.16
N ALA A 122 10.50 0.70 -16.47
CA ALA A 122 10.57 -0.42 -17.40
C ALA A 122 11.89 -1.18 -17.21
N SER A 123 11.83 -2.49 -17.40
CA SER A 123 13.00 -3.36 -17.26
C SER A 123 14.10 -2.99 -18.28
N ARG A 124 15.34 -3.28 -17.91
CA ARG A 124 16.50 -3.09 -18.81
C ARG A 124 16.35 -3.95 -20.08
N PRO A 125 17.03 -3.60 -21.19
CA PRO A 125 16.86 -4.30 -22.47
C PRO A 125 17.13 -5.81 -22.44
N SER A 126 17.98 -6.27 -21.54
CA SER A 126 18.38 -7.68 -21.44
C SER A 126 17.87 -8.38 -20.16
N THR A 127 17.07 -7.71 -19.34
CA THR A 127 16.70 -8.23 -18.01
C THR A 127 15.21 -8.16 -17.82
N GLU A 128 14.59 -9.30 -17.51
CA GLU A 128 13.22 -9.38 -17.02
C GLU A 128 13.22 -9.05 -15.53
N ARG A 129 12.16 -8.40 -15.06
CA ARG A 129 11.92 -8.17 -13.64
C ARG A 129 10.64 -8.89 -13.20
N LEU A 130 10.75 -9.65 -12.14
CA LEU A 130 9.62 -10.28 -11.47
C LEU A 130 9.47 -9.69 -10.07
N SER A 131 8.24 -9.55 -9.60
CA SER A 131 7.98 -9.27 -8.20
C SER A 131 6.71 -9.98 -7.72
N CYS A 132 6.76 -10.42 -6.47
CA CYS A 132 5.63 -11.00 -5.77
C CYS A 132 5.22 -10.05 -4.66
N CYS A 133 4.00 -9.52 -4.72
CA CYS A 133 3.50 -8.56 -3.76
C CYS A 133 2.33 -9.16 -2.99
N TYR A 134 2.42 -9.15 -1.66
CA TYR A 134 1.30 -9.47 -0.78
C TYR A 134 0.67 -8.16 -0.29
N PHE A 135 -0.65 -8.02 -0.43
CA PHE A 135 -1.41 -6.86 0.02
C PHE A 135 -2.35 -7.28 1.14
N ALA A 136 -2.35 -6.55 2.24
CA ALA A 136 -3.22 -6.78 3.39
C ALA A 136 -4.26 -5.65 3.51
N PHE A 137 -5.51 -6.03 3.78
CA PHE A 137 -6.65 -5.11 3.76
C PHE A 137 -7.49 -5.20 5.03
N PRO A 138 -8.23 -4.13 5.35
CA PRO A 138 -9.25 -4.16 6.40
C PRO A 138 -10.42 -5.07 6.03
N ARG A 139 -11.28 -5.33 7.01
CA ARG A 139 -12.63 -5.85 6.75
C ARG A 139 -13.45 -4.79 5.99
N ASP A 140 -14.38 -5.23 5.15
CA ASP A 140 -15.22 -4.31 4.38
C ASP A 140 -16.06 -3.38 5.27
N ASP A 141 -16.50 -3.89 6.43
CA ASP A 141 -17.29 -3.18 7.43
C ASP A 141 -16.44 -2.42 8.47
N ALA A 142 -15.10 -2.54 8.41
CA ALA A 142 -14.24 -1.79 9.31
C ALA A 142 -14.37 -0.28 9.08
N VAL A 143 -14.70 0.45 10.13
CA VAL A 143 -14.67 1.91 10.13
C VAL A 143 -13.26 2.37 10.46
N LEU A 144 -12.64 3.04 9.51
CA LEU A 144 -11.26 3.52 9.62
C LEU A 144 -11.28 4.92 10.20
N GLU A 145 -10.64 5.08 11.35
CA GLU A 145 -10.52 6.34 12.08
C GLU A 145 -9.23 6.34 12.91
N ALA A 146 -8.71 7.52 13.16
CA ALA A 146 -7.57 7.65 14.05
C ALA A 146 -8.00 7.44 15.51
N PRO A 147 -7.14 6.86 16.38
CA PRO A 147 -7.41 6.71 17.79
C PRO A 147 -7.67 8.05 18.47
N GLY A 148 -8.41 8.03 19.56
CA GLY A 148 -8.66 9.20 20.38
C GLY A 148 -7.35 9.89 20.82
N GLY A 149 -7.30 11.21 20.65
CA GLY A 149 -6.10 12.01 20.94
C GLY A 149 -5.17 12.27 19.75
N ILE A 150 -5.37 11.57 18.62
CA ILE A 150 -4.67 11.85 17.36
C ILE A 150 -5.56 12.74 16.49
N SER A 151 -5.05 13.91 16.12
CA SER A 151 -5.72 14.76 15.13
C SER A 151 -5.71 14.08 13.77
N SER A 152 -6.88 13.92 13.16
CA SER A 152 -7.00 13.27 11.87
C SER A 152 -7.31 14.27 10.76
N ALA A 153 -6.60 14.16 9.64
CA ALA A 153 -6.95 14.87 8.41
C ALA A 153 -8.17 14.26 7.70
N TYR A 154 -8.64 13.10 8.16
CA TYR A 154 -9.70 12.33 7.52
C TYR A 154 -10.91 12.16 8.45
N ARG A 155 -12.12 12.23 7.89
CA ARG A 155 -13.32 11.79 8.58
C ARG A 155 -13.36 10.27 8.69
N PRO A 156 -14.06 9.69 9.66
CA PRO A 156 -14.31 8.25 9.69
C PRO A 156 -15.03 7.78 8.41
N PHE A 157 -14.64 6.61 7.90
CA PHE A 157 -15.27 5.97 6.75
C PHE A 157 -15.08 4.45 6.80
N SER A 158 -16.00 3.69 6.20
CA SER A 158 -15.80 2.24 6.07
C SER A 158 -14.88 1.90 4.90
N TYR A 159 -14.16 0.77 5.00
CA TYR A 159 -13.35 0.30 3.88
C TYR A 159 -14.20 0.02 2.63
N ARG A 160 -15.45 -0.42 2.81
CA ARG A 160 -16.42 -0.57 1.72
C ARG A 160 -16.69 0.75 1.03
N GLU A 161 -17.00 1.81 1.78
CA GLU A 161 -17.24 3.15 1.25
C GLU A 161 -16.02 3.65 0.44
N PHE A 162 -14.81 3.42 0.95
CA PHE A 162 -13.60 3.78 0.22
C PHE A 162 -13.48 3.04 -1.12
N ARG A 163 -13.73 1.73 -1.13
CA ARG A 163 -13.66 0.92 -2.36
C ARG A 163 -14.69 1.36 -3.39
N GLU A 164 -15.93 1.61 -2.96
CA GLU A 164 -17.01 2.08 -3.82
C GLU A 164 -16.68 3.46 -4.40
N GLN A 165 -16.16 4.37 -3.59
CA GLN A 165 -15.74 5.68 -4.05
C GLN A 165 -14.59 5.59 -5.07
N VAL A 166 -13.58 4.76 -4.82
CA VAL A 166 -12.49 4.53 -5.77
C VAL A 166 -13.01 3.99 -7.10
N GLN A 167 -13.95 3.05 -7.09
CA GLN A 167 -14.55 2.53 -8.32
C GLN A 167 -15.35 3.60 -9.07
N ALA A 168 -16.10 4.42 -8.35
CA ALA A 168 -16.85 5.55 -8.93
C ALA A 168 -15.90 6.56 -9.57
N ASP A 169 -14.80 6.93 -8.90
CA ASP A 169 -13.82 7.87 -9.42
C ASP A 169 -13.14 7.33 -10.69
N ILE A 170 -12.72 6.07 -10.70
CA ILE A 170 -12.10 5.42 -11.87
C ILE A 170 -13.09 5.40 -13.05
N LYS A 171 -14.36 5.06 -12.78
CA LYS A 171 -15.40 5.06 -13.82
C LYS A 171 -15.66 6.44 -14.41
N ALA A 172 -15.63 7.48 -13.58
CA ALA A 172 -15.95 8.85 -13.98
C ALA A 172 -14.77 9.57 -14.64
N THR A 173 -13.54 9.35 -14.15
CA THR A 173 -12.35 10.16 -14.52
C THR A 173 -11.20 9.35 -15.11
N GLY A 174 -11.29 8.01 -15.09
CA GLY A 174 -10.19 7.12 -15.48
C GLY A 174 -9.09 6.99 -14.43
N THR A 175 -9.19 7.69 -13.29
CA THR A 175 -8.14 7.73 -12.28
C THR A 175 -8.67 7.54 -10.86
N LYS A 176 -7.83 6.99 -9.98
CA LYS A 176 -8.11 6.89 -8.54
C LYS A 176 -7.83 8.24 -7.88
N VAL A 177 -8.81 8.79 -7.17
CA VAL A 177 -8.62 9.98 -6.31
C VAL A 177 -8.15 9.57 -4.91
N GLY A 178 -8.68 8.47 -4.36
CA GLY A 178 -8.24 7.89 -3.09
C GLY A 178 -8.65 8.70 -1.86
N LEU A 179 -7.74 8.78 -0.86
CA LEU A 179 -8.02 9.39 0.44
C LEU A 179 -8.45 10.86 0.39
N SER A 180 -8.14 11.58 -0.70
CA SER A 180 -8.56 12.99 -0.84
C SER A 180 -10.08 13.17 -0.79
N ARG A 181 -10.87 12.11 -1.07
CA ARG A 181 -12.34 12.13 -0.94
C ARG A 181 -12.82 12.10 0.52
N PHE A 182 -11.95 11.77 1.44
CA PHE A 182 -12.28 11.52 2.84
C PHE A 182 -11.65 12.55 3.79
N HIS A 183 -11.08 13.63 3.25
CA HIS A 183 -10.62 14.71 4.10
C HIS A 183 -11.74 15.25 4.99
N ALA A 184 -11.42 15.48 6.26
CA ALA A 184 -12.32 16.15 7.18
C ALA A 184 -12.59 17.57 6.65
N THR A 185 -13.87 17.93 6.56
CA THR A 185 -14.24 19.30 6.20
C THR A 185 -13.87 20.19 7.39
N THR A 186 -12.91 21.07 7.21
CA THR A 186 -12.62 22.08 8.23
C THR A 186 -13.82 23.02 8.27
N THR A 187 -14.71 22.80 9.23
CA THR A 187 -15.74 23.81 9.55
C THR A 187 -14.99 25.03 10.10
N ARG A 188 -14.94 26.09 9.31
CA ARG A 188 -14.45 27.42 9.76
C ARG A 188 -15.44 28.04 10.71
#